data_ae41f967f5eca5c89e1fbd6f2644ddfe
#
_entry.id   ae41f967f5eca5c89e1fbd6f2644ddfe
#
_cell.length_a   1.000
_cell.length_b   1.000
_cell.length_c   1.000
_cell.angle_alpha   90.00
_cell.angle_beta   90.00
_cell.angle_gamma   90.00
#
_symmetry.space_group_name_H-M   'P 1'
#
loop_
_entity.id
_entity.type
_entity.pdbx_description
1 polymer ?
#
loop_
_entity_poly.entity_id
_entity_poly.type
_entity_poly.pdbx_seq_one_letter_code
_entity_poly.pdbx_strand_id
1 'polypeptide(L)'
;NSIGGYDIFVSRYNSSTDRYLVPENIGMPFNSPANDYLYVIDEVNNLGWFATDRRQPEDTVCIYVFIPDERRSKYNYEGGDTAAIHNAAKLMSIKETQTDLEEVRAARQRLTLLAYDIRDKEKQIENIFVIDDLTDYRSENDFQSPEARTLYLRWLELKQTYSDNAKKLDNMRTKYY
;
A
#
# COMPACT_ATOMS: atom_id res chain seq x y z
N ASN A 1 -12.13 -15.96 17.67
CA ASN A 1 -12.99 -16.58 16.66
C ASN A 1 -12.64 -15.94 15.31
N SER A 2 -12.33 -16.77 14.30
CA SER A 2 -12.15 -16.35 12.91
C SER A 2 -13.50 -16.25 12.22
N ILE A 3 -13.63 -15.31 11.26
CA ILE A 3 -14.82 -15.15 10.42
C ILE A 3 -14.71 -16.00 9.16
N GLY A 4 -13.48 -16.25 8.71
CA GLY A 4 -13.20 -16.97 7.47
C GLY A 4 -11.89 -17.73 7.48
N GLY A 5 -11.09 -17.50 6.43
CA GLY A 5 -9.75 -18.08 6.29
C GLY A 5 -8.72 -17.43 7.21
N TYR A 6 -7.74 -16.71 6.67
CA TYR A 6 -6.85 -15.89 7.47
C TYR A 6 -7.54 -14.61 7.91
N ASP A 7 -7.49 -14.32 9.20
CA ASP A 7 -8.03 -13.09 9.80
C ASP A 7 -6.92 -12.25 10.42
N ILE A 8 -7.12 -10.94 10.45
CA ILE A 8 -6.21 -9.98 11.06
C ILE A 8 -6.56 -9.83 12.55
N PHE A 9 -5.54 -9.95 13.40
CA PHE A 9 -5.64 -9.76 14.84
C PHE A 9 -4.69 -8.65 15.28
N VAL A 10 -5.11 -7.89 16.28
CA VAL A 10 -4.30 -6.85 16.92
C VAL A 10 -3.94 -7.29 18.34
N SER A 11 -2.66 -7.19 18.67
CA SER A 11 -2.17 -7.37 20.02
C SER A 11 -1.35 -6.16 20.44
N ARG A 12 -1.37 -5.85 21.75
CA ARG A 12 -0.56 -4.80 22.35
C ARG A 12 0.56 -5.41 23.17
N TYR A 13 1.74 -4.85 23.01
CA TYR A 13 2.87 -5.19 23.86
C TYR A 13 2.75 -4.48 25.21
N ASN A 14 2.89 -5.24 26.30
CA ASN A 14 2.92 -4.72 27.66
C ASN A 14 4.37 -4.71 28.17
N SER A 15 4.97 -3.53 28.18
CA SER A 15 6.36 -3.33 28.62
C SER A 15 6.62 -3.66 30.09
N SER A 16 5.58 -3.62 30.94
CA SER A 16 5.72 -3.94 32.36
C SER A 16 5.84 -5.46 32.61
N THR A 17 5.30 -6.28 31.74
CA THR A 17 5.30 -7.75 31.85
C THR A 17 6.16 -8.42 30.79
N ASP A 18 6.74 -7.66 29.87
CA ASP A 18 7.52 -8.11 28.70
C ASP A 18 6.75 -9.15 27.86
N ARG A 19 5.45 -8.94 27.67
CA ARG A 19 4.56 -9.86 26.95
C ARG A 19 3.55 -9.12 26.08
N TYR A 20 3.11 -9.79 25.03
CA TYR A 20 1.93 -9.35 24.27
C TYR A 20 0.64 -9.74 25.00
N LEU A 21 -0.33 -8.85 24.95
CA LEU A 21 -1.70 -9.14 25.41
C LEU A 21 -2.36 -10.15 24.47
N VAL A 22 -3.46 -10.74 24.94
CA VAL A 22 -4.24 -11.67 24.10
C VAL A 22 -4.67 -10.95 22.82
N PRO A 23 -4.38 -11.52 21.62
CA PRO A 23 -4.77 -10.91 20.37
C PRO A 23 -6.29 -10.79 20.24
N GLU A 24 -6.76 -9.63 19.80
CA GLU A 24 -8.15 -9.36 19.51
C GLU A 24 -8.39 -9.37 17.99
N ASN A 25 -9.43 -10.05 17.52
CA ASN A 25 -9.87 -9.98 16.13
C ASN A 25 -10.25 -8.54 15.78
N ILE A 26 -9.70 -8.01 14.68
CA ILE A 26 -9.93 -6.63 14.28
C ILE A 26 -11.40 -6.39 13.83
N GLY A 27 -12.08 -7.47 13.40
CA GLY A 27 -13.48 -7.44 13.01
C GLY A 27 -13.71 -6.88 11.61
N MET A 28 -15.00 -6.74 11.30
CA MET A 28 -15.43 -6.15 10.03
C MET A 28 -15.21 -4.63 9.99
N PRO A 29 -14.97 -4.05 8.80
CA PRO A 29 -14.98 -4.68 7.47
C PRO A 29 -13.65 -5.30 7.07
N PHE A 30 -12.65 -5.27 7.94
CA PHE A 30 -11.29 -5.72 7.62
C PHE A 30 -11.22 -7.24 7.49
N ASN A 31 -11.82 -7.96 8.44
CA ASN A 31 -11.95 -9.40 8.37
C ASN A 31 -13.26 -9.81 7.67
N SER A 32 -13.17 -10.84 6.84
CA SER A 32 -14.24 -11.36 5.99
C SER A 32 -14.26 -12.90 5.98
N PRO A 33 -15.22 -13.54 5.32
CA PRO A 33 -15.19 -14.98 5.07
C PRO A 33 -14.05 -15.49 4.18
N ALA A 34 -13.32 -14.58 3.52
CA ALA A 34 -12.15 -14.87 2.69
C ALA A 34 -10.85 -14.82 3.52
N ASN A 35 -9.70 -14.68 2.86
CA ASN A 35 -8.42 -14.47 3.55
C ASN A 35 -8.12 -12.96 3.59
N ASP A 36 -7.81 -12.48 4.77
CA ASP A 36 -7.48 -11.09 5.03
C ASP A 36 -6.06 -11.02 5.62
N TYR A 37 -5.17 -10.22 5.01
CA TYR A 37 -3.73 -10.37 5.25
C TYR A 37 -3.11 -9.18 5.94
N LEU A 38 -2.99 -8.07 5.22
CA LEU A 38 -2.27 -6.90 5.64
C LEU A 38 -3.21 -5.87 6.27
N TYR A 39 -2.73 -5.23 7.33
CA TYR A 39 -3.38 -4.04 7.89
C TYR A 39 -2.31 -3.05 8.33
N VAL A 40 -2.29 -1.87 7.73
CA VAL A 40 -1.32 -0.82 8.01
C VAL A 40 -2.04 0.52 8.12
N ILE A 41 -1.62 1.36 9.05
CA ILE A 41 -2.05 2.75 9.19
C ILE A 41 -0.83 3.66 9.06
N ASP A 42 -0.95 4.68 8.20
CA ASP A 42 -0.08 5.83 8.14
C ASP A 42 -0.76 6.98 8.89
N GLU A 43 -0.36 7.17 10.12
CA GLU A 43 -0.92 8.22 11.01
C GLU A 43 -0.60 9.63 10.49
N VAL A 44 0.52 9.81 9.78
CA VAL A 44 0.95 11.12 9.25
C VAL A 44 0.00 11.58 8.14
N ASN A 45 -0.34 10.68 7.23
CA ASN A 45 -1.22 10.98 6.09
C ASN A 45 -2.70 10.67 6.38
N ASN A 46 -3.01 10.13 7.56
CA ASN A 46 -4.35 9.66 7.93
C ASN A 46 -4.95 8.74 6.86
N LEU A 47 -4.19 7.73 6.47
CA LEU A 47 -4.55 6.70 5.49
C LEU A 47 -4.25 5.32 6.06
N GLY A 48 -5.06 4.34 5.68
CA GLY A 48 -4.83 2.95 6.02
C GLY A 48 -4.98 2.02 4.81
N TRP A 49 -4.36 0.87 4.87
CA TRP A 49 -4.41 -0.17 3.83
C TRP A 49 -4.69 -1.52 4.45
N PHE A 50 -5.48 -2.32 3.77
CA PHE A 50 -5.60 -3.75 4.06
C PHE A 50 -5.70 -4.55 2.77
N ALA A 51 -5.17 -5.77 2.79
CA ALA A 51 -5.19 -6.68 1.66
C ALA A 51 -6.12 -7.85 1.93
N THR A 52 -6.82 -8.31 0.89
CA THR A 52 -7.77 -9.41 0.98
C THR A 52 -7.95 -10.08 -0.38
N ASP A 53 -8.23 -11.37 -0.40
CA ASP A 53 -8.60 -12.10 -1.62
C ASP A 53 -10.12 -12.18 -1.85
N ARG A 54 -10.91 -11.47 -1.02
CA ARG A 54 -12.37 -11.46 -1.18
C ARG A 54 -12.79 -11.07 -2.59
N ARG A 55 -13.57 -11.92 -3.24
CA ARG A 55 -14.07 -11.71 -4.61
C ARG A 55 -12.98 -11.54 -5.67
N GLN A 56 -11.79 -12.06 -5.41
CA GLN A 56 -10.72 -12.08 -6.38
C GLN A 56 -10.55 -13.46 -7.01
N PRO A 57 -10.00 -13.56 -8.22
CA PRO A 57 -9.53 -14.82 -8.76
C PRO A 57 -8.48 -15.47 -7.86
N GLU A 58 -8.27 -16.78 -8.03
CA GLU A 58 -7.21 -17.51 -7.36
C GLU A 58 -5.85 -16.81 -7.55
N ASP A 59 -5.02 -16.82 -6.52
CA ASP A 59 -3.69 -16.17 -6.47
C ASP A 59 -3.71 -14.64 -6.66
N THR A 60 -4.86 -14.00 -6.49
CA THR A 60 -5.00 -12.54 -6.62
C THR A 60 -5.51 -11.94 -5.31
N VAL A 61 -4.94 -10.80 -4.93
CA VAL A 61 -5.41 -10.01 -3.79
C VAL A 61 -5.80 -8.60 -4.23
N CYS A 62 -6.75 -8.01 -3.54
CA CYS A 62 -7.11 -6.60 -3.67
C CYS A 62 -6.60 -5.83 -2.45
N ILE A 63 -6.05 -4.64 -2.67
CA ILE A 63 -5.66 -3.72 -1.60
C ILE A 63 -6.69 -2.62 -1.53
N TYR A 64 -7.35 -2.52 -0.38
CA TYR A 64 -8.26 -1.43 -0.08
C TYR A 64 -7.51 -0.32 0.67
N VAL A 65 -7.85 0.93 0.33
CA VAL A 65 -7.41 2.11 1.08
C VAL A 65 -8.60 2.62 1.89
N PHE A 66 -8.37 2.93 3.15
CA PHE A 66 -9.42 3.44 4.04
C PHE A 66 -8.93 4.67 4.83
N ILE A 67 -9.88 5.42 5.35
CA ILE A 67 -9.61 6.51 6.28
C ILE A 67 -9.70 5.90 7.68
N PRO A 68 -8.62 5.94 8.49
CA PRO A 68 -8.67 5.47 9.87
C PRO A 68 -9.66 6.28 10.69
N ASP A 69 -10.46 5.60 11.50
CA ASP A 69 -11.33 6.23 12.49
C ASP A 69 -10.64 6.20 13.87
N GLU A 70 -10.68 7.32 14.59
CA GLU A 70 -10.17 7.41 15.97
C GLU A 70 -10.92 6.47 16.91
N ARG A 71 -12.18 6.17 16.59
CA ARG A 71 -13.02 5.28 17.38
C ARG A 71 -13.21 3.97 16.66
N ARG A 72 -12.60 2.91 17.16
CA ARG A 72 -12.86 1.55 16.72
C ARG A 72 -14.32 1.19 17.05
N SER A 73 -15.23 1.34 16.10
CA SER A 73 -16.60 0.86 16.22
C SER A 73 -16.61 -0.65 16.06
N LYS A 74 -16.95 -1.38 17.12
CA LYS A 74 -17.26 -2.81 17.01
C LYS A 74 -18.67 -2.94 16.43
N TYR A 75 -18.79 -3.69 15.36
CA TYR A 75 -20.13 -4.05 14.86
C TYR A 75 -20.81 -4.90 15.93
N ASN A 76 -21.96 -4.46 16.41
CA ASN A 76 -22.69 -5.19 17.44
C ASN A 76 -23.46 -6.35 16.82
N TYR A 77 -23.04 -7.57 17.12
CA TYR A 77 -23.63 -8.81 16.59
C TYR A 77 -24.84 -9.32 17.39
N GLU A 78 -25.21 -8.65 18.48
CA GLU A 78 -26.29 -9.10 19.35
C GLU A 78 -27.64 -9.03 18.60
N GLY A 79 -28.15 -10.19 18.19
CA GLY A 79 -29.44 -10.35 17.51
C GLY A 79 -29.43 -10.08 16.01
N GLY A 80 -28.24 -9.93 15.39
CA GLY A 80 -28.13 -9.67 13.95
C GLY A 80 -28.39 -10.90 13.07
N ASP A 81 -29.03 -10.67 11.93
CA ASP A 81 -29.16 -11.64 10.86
C ASP A 81 -27.76 -12.01 10.34
N THR A 82 -27.40 -13.29 10.42
CA THR A 82 -26.11 -13.83 9.95
C THR A 82 -25.85 -13.46 8.48
N ALA A 83 -26.89 -13.39 7.66
CA ALA A 83 -26.78 -13.00 6.25
C ALA A 83 -26.42 -11.51 6.09
N ALA A 84 -26.98 -10.64 6.91
CA ALA A 84 -26.64 -9.21 6.93
C ALA A 84 -25.20 -8.99 7.35
N ILE A 85 -24.72 -9.71 8.36
CA ILE A 85 -23.33 -9.69 8.83
C ILE A 85 -22.38 -10.13 7.72
N HIS A 86 -22.67 -11.25 7.07
CA HIS A 86 -21.85 -11.76 5.97
C HIS A 86 -21.82 -10.78 4.78
N ASN A 87 -22.93 -10.11 4.48
CA ASN A 87 -22.99 -9.12 3.40
C ASN A 87 -22.17 -7.86 3.72
N ALA A 88 -22.24 -7.38 4.96
CA ALA A 88 -21.42 -6.28 5.44
C ALA A 88 -19.93 -6.63 5.38
N ALA A 89 -19.55 -7.85 5.80
CA ALA A 89 -18.18 -8.34 5.73
C ALA A 89 -17.65 -8.46 4.28
N LYS A 90 -18.51 -8.70 3.30
CA LYS A 90 -18.13 -8.83 1.89
C LYS A 90 -17.76 -7.51 1.21
N LEU A 91 -18.09 -6.37 1.80
CA LEU A 91 -17.91 -5.03 1.19
C LEU A 91 -18.43 -4.99 -0.27
N MET A 92 -19.72 -5.32 -0.46
CA MET A 92 -20.32 -5.38 -1.79
C MET A 92 -20.28 -4.04 -2.52
N SER A 93 -20.33 -2.94 -1.78
CA SER A 93 -20.19 -1.58 -2.31
C SER A 93 -19.35 -0.70 -1.37
N ILE A 94 -18.28 -0.14 -1.90
CA ILE A 94 -17.45 0.85 -1.19
C ILE A 94 -18.23 2.16 -1.00
N LYS A 95 -19.18 2.48 -1.88
CA LYS A 95 -19.94 3.73 -1.81
C LYS A 95 -20.74 3.87 -0.50
N GLU A 96 -21.24 2.76 0.03
CA GLU A 96 -22.01 2.74 1.28
C GLU A 96 -21.16 3.06 2.51
N THR A 97 -19.84 2.89 2.43
CA THR A 97 -18.89 3.24 3.50
C THR A 97 -18.46 4.71 3.44
N GLN A 98 -18.72 5.42 2.34
CA GLN A 98 -18.29 6.80 2.10
C GLN A 98 -19.38 7.78 2.58
N THR A 99 -19.51 7.94 3.89
CA THR A 99 -20.54 8.82 4.50
C THR A 99 -20.14 10.29 4.45
N ASP A 100 -18.87 10.61 4.58
CA ASP A 100 -18.31 11.97 4.46
C ASP A 100 -17.56 12.13 3.13
N LEU A 101 -18.22 12.78 2.16
CA LEU A 101 -17.66 12.97 0.82
C LEU A 101 -16.52 13.99 0.77
N GLU A 102 -16.47 14.95 1.70
CA GLU A 102 -15.38 15.92 1.77
C GLU A 102 -14.11 15.25 2.28
N GLU A 103 -14.22 14.48 3.36
CA GLU A 103 -13.07 13.70 3.87
C GLU A 103 -12.59 12.67 2.84
N VAL A 104 -13.50 12.02 2.12
CA VAL A 104 -13.11 11.10 1.02
C VAL A 104 -12.33 11.82 -0.09
N ARG A 105 -12.70 13.05 -0.44
CA ARG A 105 -11.94 13.86 -1.41
C ARG A 105 -10.57 14.24 -0.87
N ALA A 106 -10.51 14.69 0.36
CA ALA A 106 -9.26 15.02 1.03
C ALA A 106 -8.31 13.80 1.12
N ALA A 107 -8.84 12.64 1.49
CA ALA A 107 -8.06 11.39 1.55
C ALA A 107 -7.53 10.97 0.16
N ARG A 108 -8.31 11.14 -0.90
CA ARG A 108 -7.84 10.88 -2.28
C ARG A 108 -6.73 11.84 -2.72
N GLN A 109 -6.77 13.10 -2.29
CA GLN A 109 -5.70 14.06 -2.55
C GLN A 109 -4.42 13.65 -1.80
N ARG A 110 -4.52 13.29 -0.51
CA ARG A 110 -3.39 12.77 0.29
C ARG A 110 -2.76 11.55 -0.36
N LEU A 111 -3.57 10.58 -0.80
CA LEU A 111 -3.11 9.40 -1.50
C LEU A 111 -2.37 9.74 -2.81
N THR A 112 -2.88 10.69 -3.56
CA THR A 112 -2.24 11.15 -4.81
C THR A 112 -0.88 11.80 -4.52
N LEU A 113 -0.81 12.67 -3.52
CA LEU A 113 0.44 13.33 -3.12
C LEU A 113 1.47 12.31 -2.63
N LEU A 114 1.05 11.35 -1.82
CA LEU A 114 1.90 10.26 -1.35
C LEU A 114 2.46 9.42 -2.51
N ALA A 115 1.62 9.11 -3.51
CA ALA A 115 2.06 8.37 -4.69
C ALA A 115 3.08 9.15 -5.54
N TYR A 116 2.95 10.49 -5.62
CA TYR A 116 3.94 11.35 -6.27
C TYR A 116 5.25 11.37 -5.49
N ASP A 117 5.20 11.53 -4.17
CA ASP A 117 6.38 11.58 -3.30
C ASP A 117 7.17 10.26 -3.35
N ILE A 118 6.48 9.12 -3.31
CA ILE A 118 7.10 7.79 -3.46
C ILE A 118 7.77 7.67 -4.82
N ARG A 119 7.09 8.05 -5.90
CA ARG A 119 7.63 7.95 -7.26
C ARG A 119 8.84 8.85 -7.46
N ASP A 120 8.83 10.04 -6.86
CA ASP A 120 9.96 10.97 -6.94
C ASP A 120 11.17 10.43 -6.17
N LYS A 121 10.95 9.87 -4.98
CA LYS A 121 11.98 9.19 -4.19
C LYS A 121 12.55 7.96 -4.92
N GLU A 122 11.70 7.15 -5.55
CA GLU A 122 12.16 6.01 -6.36
C GLU A 122 13.04 6.48 -7.53
N LYS A 123 12.67 7.55 -8.25
CA LYS A 123 13.51 8.11 -9.31
C LYS A 123 14.84 8.62 -8.79
N GLN A 124 14.87 9.22 -7.60
CA GLN A 124 16.12 9.67 -6.98
C GLN A 124 17.02 8.48 -6.63
N ILE A 125 16.45 7.40 -6.09
CA ILE A 125 17.18 6.17 -5.77
C ILE A 125 17.68 5.48 -7.04
N GLU A 126 16.87 5.42 -8.11
CA GLU A 126 17.26 4.83 -9.39
C GLU A 126 18.46 5.54 -10.04
N ASN A 127 18.71 6.79 -9.72
CA ASN A 127 19.76 7.61 -10.31
C ASN A 127 21.01 7.72 -9.44
N ILE A 128 21.12 6.91 -8.39
CA ILE A 128 22.34 6.84 -7.59
C ILE A 128 23.43 6.16 -8.39
N PHE A 129 24.58 6.84 -8.51
CA PHE A 129 25.81 6.30 -9.09
C PHE A 129 26.78 5.96 -7.96
N VAL A 130 26.91 4.68 -7.66
CA VAL A 130 27.77 4.18 -6.59
C VAL A 130 29.23 4.19 -7.07
N ILE A 131 30.09 4.93 -6.39
CA ILE A 131 31.52 5.00 -6.66
C ILE A 131 32.24 3.93 -5.86
N ASP A 132 31.97 3.85 -4.56
CA ASP A 132 32.53 2.88 -3.63
C ASP A 132 31.55 2.66 -2.45
N ASP A 133 31.94 1.82 -1.48
CA ASP A 133 31.10 1.44 -0.34
C ASP A 133 30.70 2.63 0.57
N LEU A 134 31.34 3.79 0.43
CA LEU A 134 31.13 4.97 1.26
C LEU A 134 30.67 6.19 0.47
N THR A 135 30.76 6.14 -0.88
CA THR A 135 30.53 7.29 -1.75
C THR A 135 29.51 6.97 -2.82
N ASP A 136 28.41 7.66 -2.77
CA ASP A 136 27.37 7.66 -3.82
C ASP A 136 27.13 9.07 -4.37
N TYR A 137 26.97 9.17 -5.68
CA TYR A 137 26.62 10.40 -6.37
C TYR A 137 25.15 10.36 -6.80
N ARG A 138 24.41 11.41 -6.49
CA ARG A 138 22.97 11.50 -6.69
C ARG A 138 22.56 12.56 -7.72
N SER A 139 23.52 13.44 -8.03
CA SER A 139 23.29 14.53 -8.98
C SER A 139 24.51 14.77 -9.84
N GLU A 140 24.33 15.48 -10.96
CA GLU A 140 25.42 15.92 -11.81
C GLU A 140 26.44 16.81 -11.07
N ASN A 141 26.00 17.51 -10.01
CA ASN A 141 26.85 18.43 -9.26
C ASN A 141 27.83 17.72 -8.31
N ASP A 142 27.61 16.45 -8.05
CA ASP A 142 28.50 15.65 -7.21
C ASP A 142 29.81 15.29 -7.95
N PHE A 143 29.80 15.38 -9.29
CA PHE A 143 30.95 15.13 -10.13
C PHE A 143 31.85 16.38 -10.25
N GLN A 144 33.08 16.28 -9.81
CA GLN A 144 34.06 17.37 -9.87
C GLN A 144 34.60 17.62 -11.29
N SER A 145 34.74 16.56 -12.10
CA SER A 145 35.23 16.66 -13.48
C SER A 145 34.09 16.97 -14.45
N PRO A 146 34.23 17.96 -15.35
CA PRO A 146 33.25 18.24 -16.40
C PRO A 146 33.02 17.06 -17.35
N GLU A 147 34.07 16.30 -17.64
CA GLU A 147 34.01 15.10 -18.49
C GLU A 147 33.14 14.00 -17.81
N ALA A 148 33.38 13.76 -16.52
CA ALA A 148 32.61 12.79 -15.75
C ALA A 148 31.12 13.20 -15.64
N ARG A 149 30.85 14.49 -15.48
CA ARG A 149 29.49 15.04 -15.50
C ARG A 149 28.80 14.78 -16.84
N THR A 150 29.48 15.02 -17.94
CA THR A 150 28.96 14.77 -19.30
C THR A 150 28.67 13.29 -19.51
N LEU A 151 29.53 12.39 -19.06
CA LEU A 151 29.34 10.95 -19.12
C LEU A 151 28.16 10.48 -18.25
N TYR A 152 27.99 11.04 -17.07
CA TYR A 152 26.86 10.76 -16.20
C TYR A 152 25.52 11.15 -16.84
N LEU A 153 25.42 12.35 -17.43
CA LEU A 153 24.22 12.80 -18.16
C LEU A 153 23.89 11.87 -19.32
N ARG A 154 24.90 11.48 -20.09
CA ARG A 154 24.72 10.52 -21.19
C ARG A 154 24.29 9.14 -20.70
N TRP A 155 24.80 8.68 -19.56
CA TRP A 155 24.37 7.45 -18.93
C TRP A 155 22.90 7.51 -18.54
N LEU A 156 22.42 8.63 -17.98
CA LEU A 156 21.00 8.83 -17.64
C LEU A 156 20.10 8.75 -18.89
N GLU A 157 20.49 9.38 -20.00
CA GLU A 157 19.75 9.31 -21.27
C GLU A 157 19.65 7.88 -21.81
N LEU A 158 20.76 7.16 -21.78
CA LEU A 158 20.81 5.76 -22.24
C LEU A 158 19.97 4.86 -21.33
N LYS A 159 20.04 5.03 -20.03
CA LYS A 159 19.24 4.30 -19.05
C LYS A 159 17.73 4.52 -19.28
N GLN A 160 17.32 5.76 -19.52
CA GLN A 160 15.93 6.08 -19.84
C GLN A 160 15.50 5.42 -21.16
N THR A 161 16.31 5.53 -22.20
CA THR A 161 16.04 4.90 -23.51
C THR A 161 15.92 3.39 -23.38
N TYR A 162 16.78 2.76 -22.60
CA TYR A 162 16.72 1.31 -22.32
C TYR A 162 15.39 0.93 -21.63
N SER A 163 15.01 1.68 -20.57
CA SER A 163 13.77 1.45 -19.86
C SER A 163 12.54 1.56 -20.79
N ASP A 164 12.50 2.60 -21.62
CA ASP A 164 11.40 2.82 -22.56
C ASP A 164 11.31 1.72 -23.62
N ASN A 165 12.45 1.24 -24.11
CA ASN A 165 12.50 0.14 -25.06
C ASN A 165 12.10 -1.20 -24.41
N ALA A 166 12.50 -1.45 -23.16
CA ALA A 166 12.08 -2.63 -22.40
C ALA A 166 10.56 -2.65 -22.22
N LYS A 167 9.95 -1.53 -21.84
CA LYS A 167 8.47 -1.38 -21.73
C LYS A 167 7.77 -1.61 -23.07
N LYS A 168 8.31 -1.06 -24.17
CA LYS A 168 7.74 -1.29 -25.51
C LYS A 168 7.80 -2.76 -25.91
N LEU A 169 8.91 -3.41 -25.60
CA LEU A 169 9.08 -4.85 -25.88
C LEU A 169 8.10 -5.70 -25.11
N ASP A 170 7.91 -5.40 -23.83
CA ASP A 170 6.97 -6.09 -22.95
C ASP A 170 5.52 -5.90 -23.43
N ASN A 171 5.14 -4.68 -23.78
CA ASN A 171 3.83 -4.37 -24.37
C ASN A 171 3.61 -5.10 -25.72
N MET A 172 4.65 -5.26 -26.52
CA MET A 172 4.54 -6.05 -27.75
C MET A 172 4.37 -7.53 -27.47
N ARG A 173 5.13 -8.09 -26.51
CA ARG A 173 4.97 -9.49 -26.10
C ARG A 173 3.56 -9.78 -25.60
N THR A 174 3.00 -8.92 -24.75
CA THR A 174 1.64 -9.07 -24.21
C THR A 174 0.55 -9.01 -25.28
N LYS A 175 0.82 -8.40 -26.44
CA LYS A 175 -0.13 -8.37 -27.57
C LYS A 175 -0.09 -9.63 -28.46
N TYR A 176 0.97 -10.43 -28.38
CA TYR A 176 1.17 -11.61 -29.22
C TYR A 176 0.93 -12.93 -28.47
N TYR A 177 0.65 -12.88 -27.17
CA TYR A 177 0.26 -14.01 -26.33
C TYR A 177 -1.11 -13.76 -25.69
#